data_47f518802340e2f2c217dff40bdee62f
#
_entry.id   47f518802340e2f2c217dff40bdee62f
#
_cell.length_a   1.000
_cell.length_b   1.000
_cell.length_c   1.000
_cell.angle_alpha   90.00
_cell.angle_beta   90.00
_cell.angle_gamma   90.00
#
_symmetry.space_group_name_H-M   'P 1'
#
loop_
_entity.id
_entity.type
_entity.pdbx_description
1 polymer ?
#
loop_
_entity_poly.entity_id
_entity_poly.type
_entity_poly.pdbx_seq_one_letter_code
_entity_poly.pdbx_strand_id
1 'polypeptide(L)'
;MRRNRRFLTVMTVVSAAAIGLIAAASGTASSKHSTVSGPSGFVGKGGTTIGSGGGFGESYTAPSTTLDHTLFHARLLPTNKTARNITLAALGRSTKTVNYTLALKCWKNNGCSTGTGGKLTVAYVEGFGENTFRQMSKMEFILQALTYPKIGKIIYRSAHSDLNQAIADFKSMIAQHVSAIVTYPDFGDAMIPVFQQATKAGIPVSTYAWGYVSGPGQNYTTVVGEDTCKLGKTFAYVMNTQVKSGNIAFLGGFPGNPLSLGWQKCEQAALKSSIKVVANEPTNWDPSKVQGIVSGILAKTPNLAGVSYEDALFMSQGGYAAYKAAGIPYQGVFTYRTDESGMGCLADKLKDPKLKVFYYTAGNSQIREALTADMMKLAGAKIPPTIVLPIQLQNQSRRSMCTKGYPDTASPTSLIPLSLLHQMYP
;
A
#
# COMPACT_ATOMS: atom_id res chain seq x y z
N MET A 1 34.89 27.91 51.08
CA MET A 1 36.33 27.91 50.79
C MET A 1 36.64 27.09 49.56
N ARG A 2 37.48 27.69 48.68
CA ARG A 2 38.18 27.16 47.50
C ARG A 2 37.34 26.75 46.27
N ARG A 3 37.33 27.72 45.33
CA ARG A 3 37.28 27.64 43.87
C ARG A 3 38.36 26.70 43.33
N ASN A 4 38.04 25.97 42.25
CA ASN A 4 39.04 25.69 41.21
C ASN A 4 38.38 25.70 39.83
N ARG A 5 38.80 26.70 39.03
CA ARG A 5 38.60 26.80 37.56
C ARG A 5 39.68 25.96 36.87
N ARG A 6 39.37 25.27 35.80
CA ARG A 6 40.33 24.96 34.72
C ARG A 6 39.56 24.82 33.40
N PHE A 7 39.73 25.82 32.57
CA PHE A 7 40.40 25.91 31.27
C PHE A 7 39.77 25.06 30.13
N LEU A 8 39.10 25.83 29.22
CA LEU A 8 38.83 25.50 27.82
C LEU A 8 40.18 25.41 27.05
N THR A 9 40.30 24.39 26.20
CA THR A 9 41.23 24.39 25.09
C THR A 9 40.46 24.19 23.81
N VAL A 10 40.42 25.24 22.99
CA VAL A 10 39.86 25.23 21.63
C VAL A 10 40.97 24.72 20.71
N MET A 11 40.71 23.61 19.99
CA MET A 11 41.53 23.17 18.88
C MET A 11 40.85 23.54 17.57
N THR A 12 41.42 24.53 16.91
CA THR A 12 41.07 24.94 15.55
C THR A 12 41.82 24.02 14.57
N VAL A 13 41.10 23.25 13.77
CA VAL A 13 41.70 22.53 12.64
C VAL A 13 41.35 23.28 11.36
N VAL A 14 42.38 23.83 10.75
CA VAL A 14 42.35 24.42 9.41
C VAL A 14 42.50 23.28 8.40
N SER A 15 41.52 23.06 7.55
CA SER A 15 41.67 22.18 6.39
C SER A 15 41.66 23.00 5.11
N ALA A 16 42.76 22.91 4.39
CA ALA A 16 43.03 23.59 3.14
C ALA A 16 42.12 23.01 2.02
N ALA A 17 41.50 23.90 1.26
CA ALA A 17 40.78 23.58 0.06
C ALA A 17 41.76 23.39 -1.12
N ALA A 18 41.73 22.21 -1.76
CA ALA A 18 42.34 22.00 -3.05
C ALA A 18 41.30 22.28 -4.15
N ILE A 19 41.51 23.34 -4.90
CA ILE A 19 40.71 23.69 -6.07
C ILE A 19 41.27 22.90 -7.26
N GLY A 20 40.47 21.89 -7.69
CA GLY A 20 40.69 21.19 -8.96
C GLY A 20 39.82 21.80 -10.05
N LEU A 21 40.41 22.54 -10.97
CA LEU A 21 39.77 22.94 -12.23
C LEU A 21 39.53 21.69 -13.08
N ILE A 22 38.30 21.40 -13.38
CA ILE A 22 37.91 20.47 -14.46
C ILE A 22 37.25 21.30 -15.55
N ALA A 23 37.85 21.24 -16.73
CA ALA A 23 37.42 21.92 -17.94
C ALA A 23 36.02 21.50 -18.35
N ALA A 24 35.15 22.46 -18.59
CA ALA A 24 33.83 22.25 -19.15
C ALA A 24 33.94 21.88 -20.63
N ALA A 25 33.66 20.63 -20.96
CA ALA A 25 33.33 20.26 -22.32
C ALA A 25 31.86 20.62 -22.54
N SER A 26 31.60 21.63 -23.34
CA SER A 26 30.27 22.02 -23.81
C SER A 26 29.73 20.99 -24.80
N GLY A 27 29.15 19.94 -24.29
CA GLY A 27 28.30 19.06 -25.05
C GLY A 27 26.87 19.59 -24.98
N THR A 28 26.36 20.10 -26.09
CA THR A 28 24.93 20.39 -26.30
C THR A 28 24.14 19.09 -26.25
N ALA A 29 23.75 18.70 -25.04
CA ALA A 29 22.79 17.63 -24.87
C ALA A 29 21.42 18.21 -25.25
N SER A 30 21.00 17.90 -26.47
CA SER A 30 19.61 17.99 -26.90
C SER A 30 18.74 17.29 -25.84
N SER A 31 18.04 18.07 -25.04
CA SER A 31 17.03 17.54 -24.15
C SER A 31 15.89 17.00 -25.01
N LYS A 32 15.98 15.71 -25.34
CA LYS A 32 14.78 14.98 -25.73
C LYS A 32 13.84 15.08 -24.54
N HIS A 33 12.84 15.93 -24.65
CA HIS A 33 11.65 15.87 -23.80
C HIS A 33 11.15 14.43 -23.92
N SER A 34 11.46 13.60 -22.94
CA SER A 34 10.77 12.34 -22.80
C SER A 34 9.34 12.73 -22.46
N THR A 35 8.47 12.67 -23.44
CA THR A 35 7.04 12.64 -23.21
C THR A 35 6.84 11.52 -22.19
N VAL A 36 6.48 11.89 -20.96
CA VAL A 36 6.07 10.93 -19.95
C VAL A 36 4.81 10.30 -20.55
N SER A 37 4.98 9.16 -21.21
CA SER A 37 3.86 8.36 -21.63
C SER A 37 3.07 8.04 -20.37
N GLY A 38 1.80 8.44 -20.33
CA GLY A 38 0.95 8.16 -19.20
C GLY A 38 0.98 6.67 -18.87
N PRO A 39 0.70 6.29 -17.63
CA PRO A 39 0.63 4.89 -17.29
C PRO A 39 -0.39 4.23 -18.21
N SER A 40 0.05 3.19 -18.88
CA SER A 40 -0.79 2.40 -19.75
C SER A 40 -1.94 1.82 -18.92
N GLY A 41 -3.17 2.05 -19.35
CA GLY A 41 -4.34 1.41 -18.80
C GLY A 41 -5.25 2.29 -17.97
N PHE A 42 -6.05 3.15 -18.60
CA PHE A 42 -7.30 3.62 -18.05
C PHE A 42 -8.38 2.56 -18.25
N VAL A 43 -9.08 2.19 -17.18
CA VAL A 43 -10.29 1.36 -17.31
C VAL A 43 -11.49 2.28 -17.53
N GLY A 44 -12.16 2.11 -18.64
CA GLY A 44 -13.38 2.84 -18.96
C GLY A 44 -14.64 2.22 -18.35
N LYS A 45 -15.77 2.92 -18.45
CA LYS A 45 -17.09 2.36 -18.18
C LYS A 45 -17.31 1.10 -19.03
N GLY A 46 -17.74 0.02 -18.42
CA GLY A 46 -17.85 -1.27 -19.09
C GLY A 46 -16.56 -2.10 -19.09
N GLY A 47 -15.55 -1.68 -18.35
CA GLY A 47 -14.33 -2.46 -18.16
C GLY A 47 -13.35 -2.43 -19.32
N THR A 48 -13.51 -1.51 -20.26
CA THR A 48 -12.61 -1.37 -21.41
C THR A 48 -11.36 -0.61 -20.98
N THR A 49 -10.18 -1.16 -21.24
CA THR A 49 -8.91 -0.48 -21.05
C THR A 49 -8.74 0.60 -22.09
N ILE A 50 -8.46 1.84 -21.69
CA ILE A 50 -8.18 2.96 -22.57
C ILE A 50 -6.68 3.23 -22.51
N GLY A 51 -5.99 2.94 -23.57
CA GLY A 51 -4.56 3.16 -23.73
C GLY A 51 -3.83 1.89 -24.16
N SER A 52 -2.99 2.01 -25.16
CA SER A 52 -2.12 0.96 -25.63
C SER A 52 -0.82 1.00 -24.85
N GLY A 53 -0.43 -0.05 -24.24
CA GLY A 53 0.93 -0.15 -23.76
C GLY A 53 1.11 -1.10 -22.59
N GLY A 54 1.80 -2.12 -22.85
CA GLY A 54 2.60 -2.85 -21.91
C GLY A 54 1.98 -3.32 -20.61
N GLY A 55 1.19 -4.38 -20.62
CA GLY A 55 0.95 -5.20 -19.44
C GLY A 55 -0.26 -4.86 -18.59
N PHE A 56 -1.05 -3.86 -18.99
CA PHE A 56 -2.32 -3.58 -18.33
C PHE A 56 -3.42 -3.86 -19.32
N GLY A 57 -3.92 -4.87 -19.43
CA GLY A 57 -4.82 -4.47 -20.20
C GLY A 57 -5.73 -5.17 -21.09
N GLU A 58 -6.19 -6.19 -20.60
CA GLU A 58 -7.37 -6.76 -21.21
C GLU A 58 -8.61 -6.05 -20.67
N SER A 59 -9.63 -5.91 -21.52
CA SER A 59 -10.93 -5.41 -21.08
C SER A 59 -11.46 -6.30 -19.97
N TYR A 60 -11.98 -5.72 -18.91
CA TYR A 60 -12.63 -6.46 -17.86
C TYR A 60 -13.87 -5.73 -17.37
N THR A 61 -14.83 -6.47 -16.90
CA THR A 61 -16.08 -5.93 -16.33
C THR A 61 -15.83 -5.51 -14.88
N ALA A 62 -16.52 -4.45 -14.44
CA ALA A 62 -16.46 -4.05 -13.05
C ALA A 62 -16.83 -5.23 -12.15
N PRO A 63 -16.06 -5.54 -11.11
CA PRO A 63 -16.40 -6.60 -10.21
C PRO A 63 -17.68 -6.27 -9.45
N SER A 64 -18.60 -7.20 -9.45
CA SER A 64 -19.86 -7.13 -8.70
C SER A 64 -19.97 -8.24 -7.68
N THR A 65 -19.12 -9.25 -7.82
CA THR A 65 -19.09 -10.46 -6.99
C THR A 65 -17.65 -10.85 -6.68
N THR A 66 -17.45 -11.79 -5.76
CA THR A 66 -16.13 -12.35 -5.47
C THR A 66 -15.48 -12.94 -6.72
N LEU A 67 -16.27 -13.53 -7.62
CA LEU A 67 -15.76 -14.09 -8.88
C LEU A 67 -15.23 -12.97 -9.79
N ASP A 68 -15.95 -11.85 -9.91
CA ASP A 68 -15.52 -10.71 -10.70
C ASP A 68 -14.24 -10.10 -10.15
N HIS A 69 -14.10 -10.02 -8.81
CA HIS A 69 -12.86 -9.60 -8.16
C HIS A 69 -11.70 -10.54 -8.50
N THR A 70 -11.93 -11.85 -8.49
CA THR A 70 -10.92 -12.84 -8.87
C THR A 70 -10.51 -12.68 -10.34
N LEU A 71 -11.46 -12.48 -11.25
CA LEU A 71 -11.19 -12.23 -12.66
C LEU A 71 -10.44 -10.92 -12.88
N PHE A 72 -10.75 -9.87 -12.12
CA PHE A 72 -9.99 -8.63 -12.16
C PHE A 72 -8.52 -8.85 -11.83
N HIS A 73 -8.23 -9.48 -10.69
CA HIS A 73 -6.86 -9.78 -10.28
C HIS A 73 -6.15 -10.71 -11.27
N ALA A 74 -6.83 -11.71 -11.81
CA ALA A 74 -6.27 -12.63 -12.79
C ALA A 74 -5.80 -11.93 -14.08
N ARG A 75 -6.42 -10.82 -14.46
CA ARG A 75 -6.02 -10.02 -15.63
C ARG A 75 -4.87 -9.07 -15.37
N LEU A 76 -4.63 -8.73 -14.10
CA LEU A 76 -3.52 -7.90 -13.64
C LEU A 76 -2.36 -8.78 -13.15
N LEU A 77 -1.92 -9.70 -14.00
CA LEU A 77 -0.89 -10.67 -13.61
C LEU A 77 0.52 -10.12 -13.81
N PRO A 78 1.45 -10.45 -12.92
CA PRO A 78 2.87 -10.16 -13.10
C PRO A 78 3.41 -10.66 -14.42
N THR A 79 4.37 -9.94 -15.01
CA THR A 79 5.05 -10.35 -16.25
C THR A 79 6.03 -11.50 -16.02
N ASN A 80 6.65 -11.55 -14.85
CA ASN A 80 7.52 -12.67 -14.48
C ASN A 80 6.69 -13.96 -14.32
N LYS A 81 7.08 -15.02 -15.03
CA LYS A 81 6.33 -16.29 -15.08
C LYS A 81 6.12 -16.92 -13.70
N THR A 82 7.15 -16.93 -12.86
CA THR A 82 7.06 -17.53 -11.52
C THR A 82 6.17 -16.69 -10.62
N ALA A 83 6.33 -15.36 -10.63
CA ALA A 83 5.45 -14.44 -9.91
C ALA A 83 3.98 -14.60 -10.36
N ARG A 84 3.74 -14.67 -11.69
CA ARG A 84 2.41 -14.92 -12.26
C ARG A 84 1.80 -16.22 -11.73
N ASN A 85 2.58 -17.30 -11.67
CA ASN A 85 2.08 -18.59 -11.14
C ASN A 85 1.72 -18.50 -9.66
N ILE A 86 2.47 -17.75 -8.87
CA ILE A 86 2.17 -17.50 -7.44
C ILE A 86 0.85 -16.73 -7.33
N THR A 87 0.67 -15.65 -8.10
CA THR A 87 -0.56 -14.87 -8.13
C THR A 87 -1.75 -15.73 -8.55
N LEU A 88 -1.63 -16.50 -9.63
CA LEU A 88 -2.69 -17.42 -10.07
C LEU A 88 -3.03 -18.49 -9.03
N ALA A 89 -2.03 -19.04 -8.34
CA ALA A 89 -2.25 -20.01 -7.27
C ALA A 89 -2.97 -19.38 -6.06
N ALA A 90 -2.62 -18.14 -5.70
CA ALA A 90 -3.31 -17.41 -4.64
C ALA A 90 -4.77 -17.14 -4.99
N LEU A 91 -5.03 -16.63 -6.19
CA LEU A 91 -6.37 -16.34 -6.70
C LEU A 91 -7.22 -17.61 -6.84
N GLY A 92 -6.65 -18.69 -7.39
CA GLY A 92 -7.35 -19.98 -7.49
C GLY A 92 -7.72 -20.57 -6.13
N ARG A 93 -6.93 -20.27 -5.09
CA ARG A 93 -7.28 -20.64 -3.71
C ARG A 93 -8.37 -19.77 -3.13
N SER A 94 -8.43 -18.50 -3.48
CA SER A 94 -9.46 -17.60 -2.96
C SER A 94 -10.88 -17.98 -3.35
N THR A 95 -11.04 -18.81 -4.39
CA THR A 95 -12.34 -19.34 -4.80
C THR A 95 -12.78 -20.59 -4.03
N LYS A 96 -11.91 -21.15 -3.16
CA LYS A 96 -12.26 -22.33 -2.36
C LYS A 96 -13.19 -21.97 -1.22
N THR A 97 -14.20 -22.80 -1.01
CA THR A 97 -15.05 -22.68 0.17
C THR A 97 -14.25 -22.97 1.44
N VAL A 98 -14.35 -22.09 2.41
CA VAL A 98 -13.76 -22.24 3.75
C VAL A 98 -14.84 -22.02 4.81
N ASN A 99 -14.57 -22.44 6.03
CA ASN A 99 -15.49 -22.22 7.14
C ASN A 99 -15.41 -20.76 7.61
N TYR A 100 -16.37 -19.91 7.25
CA TYR A 100 -16.40 -18.50 7.60
C TYR A 100 -16.59 -18.25 9.11
N THR A 101 -17.32 -19.12 9.81
CA THR A 101 -17.45 -19.05 11.27
C THR A 101 -16.10 -19.23 11.95
N LEU A 102 -15.31 -20.20 11.45
CA LEU A 102 -13.93 -20.39 11.92
C LEU A 102 -13.05 -19.20 11.54
N ALA A 103 -13.18 -18.67 10.32
CA ALA A 103 -12.41 -17.49 9.90
C ALA A 103 -12.67 -16.28 10.81
N LEU A 104 -13.92 -15.99 11.15
CA LEU A 104 -14.30 -14.95 12.11
C LEU A 104 -13.75 -15.21 13.51
N LYS A 105 -13.82 -16.46 13.99
CA LYS A 105 -13.22 -16.84 15.27
C LYS A 105 -11.71 -16.59 15.26
N CYS A 106 -11.01 -16.98 14.21
CA CYS A 106 -9.57 -16.72 14.06
C CYS A 106 -9.26 -15.23 14.03
N TRP A 107 -10.07 -14.45 13.34
CA TRP A 107 -9.91 -13.00 13.22
C TRP A 107 -10.09 -12.29 14.57
N LYS A 108 -11.15 -12.64 15.31
CA LYS A 108 -11.45 -12.07 16.64
C LYS A 108 -10.39 -12.45 17.69
N ASN A 109 -9.86 -13.65 17.63
CA ASN A 109 -8.95 -14.20 18.65
C ASN A 109 -7.46 -14.09 18.28
N ASN A 110 -7.10 -13.32 17.25
CA ASN A 110 -5.71 -13.17 16.80
C ASN A 110 -5.02 -14.51 16.46
N GLY A 111 -5.78 -15.43 15.90
CA GLY A 111 -5.33 -16.76 15.51
C GLY A 111 -6.21 -17.89 16.00
N CYS A 112 -5.93 -19.09 15.53
CA CYS A 112 -6.72 -20.28 15.87
C CYS A 112 -6.01 -21.58 15.44
N SER A 113 -6.52 -22.71 15.94
CA SER A 113 -6.37 -24.02 15.29
C SER A 113 -7.35 -24.11 14.13
N THR A 114 -6.88 -24.62 12.98
CA THR A 114 -7.71 -24.79 11.78
C THR A 114 -8.63 -26.03 11.82
N GLY A 115 -8.33 -26.96 12.71
CA GLY A 115 -9.05 -28.25 12.79
C GLY A 115 -8.67 -29.24 11.68
N THR A 116 -7.74 -28.92 10.78
CA THR A 116 -7.34 -29.79 9.66
C THR A 116 -6.44 -30.96 10.05
N GLY A 117 -5.87 -30.94 11.25
CA GLY A 117 -4.78 -31.88 11.64
C GLY A 117 -3.42 -31.57 10.98
N GLY A 118 -3.32 -30.52 10.19
CA GLY A 118 -2.08 -30.06 9.57
C GLY A 118 -0.99 -29.76 10.58
N LYS A 119 0.28 -29.90 10.16
CA LYS A 119 1.44 -29.71 11.04
C LYS A 119 2.06 -28.33 10.93
N LEU A 120 1.70 -27.55 9.91
CA LEU A 120 2.28 -26.24 9.70
C LEU A 120 1.59 -25.20 10.58
N THR A 121 2.39 -24.31 11.16
CA THR A 121 1.94 -23.09 11.83
C THR A 121 2.37 -21.91 10.98
N VAL A 122 1.44 -21.03 10.59
CA VAL A 122 1.75 -19.80 9.86
C VAL A 122 1.41 -18.58 10.69
N ALA A 123 2.25 -17.56 10.58
CA ALA A 123 2.11 -16.33 11.34
C ALA A 123 1.96 -15.12 10.40
N TYR A 124 1.08 -14.20 10.78
CA TYR A 124 1.05 -12.84 10.26
C TYR A 124 1.46 -11.91 11.40
N VAL A 125 2.58 -11.23 11.20
CA VAL A 125 3.17 -10.29 12.17
C VAL A 125 3.28 -8.94 11.51
N GLU A 126 2.78 -7.90 12.16
CA GLU A 126 2.80 -6.55 11.58
C GLU A 126 3.05 -5.47 12.62
N GLY A 127 3.37 -4.25 12.15
CA GLY A 127 3.75 -3.16 13.03
C GLY A 127 2.58 -2.35 13.59
N PHE A 128 1.49 -2.17 12.83
CA PHE A 128 0.45 -1.18 13.17
C PHE A 128 -0.87 -1.78 13.66
N GLY A 129 -1.59 -2.53 12.83
CA GLY A 129 -2.74 -3.36 13.19
C GLY A 129 -4.10 -2.71 13.40
N GLU A 130 -4.19 -1.40 13.42
CA GLU A 130 -5.37 -0.71 13.95
C GLU A 130 -6.39 -0.29 12.89
N ASN A 131 -5.94 0.08 11.67
CA ASN A 131 -6.87 0.57 10.66
C ASN A 131 -7.57 -0.55 9.88
N THR A 132 -8.57 -0.17 9.11
CA THR A 132 -9.41 -1.08 8.32
C THR A 132 -8.60 -1.90 7.32
N PHE A 133 -7.61 -1.29 6.65
CA PHE A 133 -6.73 -1.99 5.72
C PHE A 133 -6.03 -3.19 6.40
N ARG A 134 -5.52 -3.00 7.63
CA ARG A 134 -4.85 -4.07 8.39
C ARG A 134 -5.82 -5.15 8.85
N GLN A 135 -7.01 -4.75 9.29
CA GLN A 135 -8.04 -5.69 9.70
C GLN A 135 -8.55 -6.54 8.52
N MET A 136 -8.66 -5.92 7.34
CA MET A 136 -8.96 -6.63 6.09
C MET A 136 -7.82 -7.58 5.69
N SER A 137 -6.56 -7.10 5.73
CA SER A 137 -5.39 -7.94 5.44
C SER A 137 -5.31 -9.15 6.36
N LYS A 138 -5.63 -8.99 7.65
CA LYS A 138 -5.70 -10.10 8.60
C LYS A 138 -6.74 -11.14 8.19
N MET A 139 -7.93 -10.71 7.75
CA MET A 139 -8.95 -11.65 7.26
C MET A 139 -8.53 -12.32 5.95
N GLU A 140 -7.94 -11.57 5.02
CA GLU A 140 -7.41 -12.13 3.76
C GLU A 140 -6.35 -13.21 4.02
N PHE A 141 -5.45 -12.97 4.98
CA PHE A 141 -4.45 -13.95 5.41
C PHE A 141 -5.10 -15.22 5.99
N ILE A 142 -6.08 -15.05 6.89
CA ILE A 142 -6.80 -16.15 7.52
C ILE A 142 -7.53 -16.97 6.48
N LEU A 143 -8.28 -16.33 5.58
CA LEU A 143 -9.02 -17.02 4.52
C LEU A 143 -8.07 -17.81 3.63
N GLN A 144 -6.93 -17.23 3.25
CA GLN A 144 -5.92 -17.93 2.45
C GLN A 144 -5.35 -19.13 3.20
N ALA A 145 -4.98 -18.95 4.47
CA ALA A 145 -4.41 -20.02 5.30
C ALA A 145 -5.39 -21.21 5.44
N LEU A 146 -6.68 -20.94 5.63
CA LEU A 146 -7.71 -21.97 5.74
C LEU A 146 -7.89 -22.80 4.46
N THR A 147 -7.39 -22.34 3.31
CA THR A 147 -7.41 -23.14 2.07
C THR A 147 -6.33 -24.21 2.00
N TYR A 148 -5.38 -24.22 2.93
CA TYR A 148 -4.26 -25.16 2.94
C TYR A 148 -4.46 -26.26 4.02
N PRO A 149 -4.77 -27.51 3.65
CA PRO A 149 -4.98 -28.58 4.64
C PRO A 149 -3.76 -28.87 5.52
N LYS A 150 -2.55 -28.54 5.04
CA LYS A 150 -1.28 -28.71 5.80
C LYS A 150 -1.13 -27.71 6.93
N ILE A 151 -1.87 -26.59 6.94
CA ILE A 151 -1.83 -25.57 7.99
C ILE A 151 -2.77 -26.00 9.11
N GLY A 152 -2.22 -26.29 10.29
CA GLY A 152 -2.96 -26.65 11.51
C GLY A 152 -3.18 -25.49 12.46
N LYS A 153 -2.36 -24.43 12.39
CA LYS A 153 -2.44 -23.29 13.28
C LYS A 153 -2.13 -21.97 12.56
N ILE A 154 -2.91 -20.94 12.91
CA ILE A 154 -2.75 -19.56 12.45
C ILE A 154 -2.45 -18.70 13.66
N ILE A 155 -1.46 -17.80 13.56
CA ILE A 155 -1.09 -16.82 14.59
C ILE A 155 -1.11 -15.43 13.96
N TYR A 156 -1.64 -14.46 14.69
CA TYR A 156 -1.54 -13.04 14.36
C TYR A 156 -0.91 -12.29 15.51
N ARG A 157 -0.05 -11.32 15.20
CA ARG A 157 0.54 -10.39 16.15
C ARG A 157 0.57 -9.00 15.55
N SER A 158 0.29 -7.99 16.37
CA SER A 158 0.45 -6.58 16.03
C SER A 158 1.29 -5.91 17.09
N ALA A 159 2.23 -5.11 16.65
CA ALA A 159 3.13 -4.39 17.53
C ALA A 159 2.58 -3.01 17.96
N HIS A 160 1.40 -2.61 17.51
CA HIS A 160 0.75 -1.34 17.89
C HIS A 160 1.69 -0.13 17.79
N SER A 161 2.45 -0.04 16.70
CA SER A 161 3.42 1.00 16.40
C SER A 161 4.69 1.00 17.28
N ASP A 162 4.98 -0.11 17.97
CA ASP A 162 6.21 -0.28 18.77
C ASP A 162 7.20 -1.21 18.06
N LEU A 163 8.37 -0.67 17.68
CA LEU A 163 9.45 -1.42 17.04
C LEU A 163 9.97 -2.56 17.92
N ASN A 164 10.13 -2.32 19.23
CA ASN A 164 10.66 -3.35 20.14
C ASN A 164 9.68 -4.51 20.26
N GLN A 165 8.38 -4.21 20.32
CA GLN A 165 7.33 -5.23 20.30
C GLN A 165 7.35 -6.02 18.97
N ALA A 166 7.50 -5.35 17.82
CA ALA A 166 7.60 -6.02 16.52
C ALA A 166 8.79 -7.00 16.47
N ILE A 167 9.95 -6.57 16.97
CA ILE A 167 11.14 -7.43 17.09
C ILE A 167 10.89 -8.61 18.03
N ALA A 168 10.25 -8.36 19.17
CA ALA A 168 9.91 -9.40 20.16
C ALA A 168 8.93 -10.43 19.59
N ASP A 169 7.92 -9.98 18.84
CA ASP A 169 6.95 -10.84 18.17
C ASP A 169 7.63 -11.76 17.15
N PHE A 170 8.52 -11.21 16.30
CA PHE A 170 9.31 -12.03 15.37
C PHE A 170 10.16 -13.08 16.09
N LYS A 171 10.89 -12.68 17.13
CA LYS A 171 11.70 -13.63 17.96
C LYS A 171 10.81 -14.70 18.58
N SER A 172 9.63 -14.36 19.04
CA SER A 172 8.65 -15.30 19.57
C SER A 172 8.19 -16.31 18.51
N MET A 173 7.94 -15.86 17.26
CA MET A 173 7.57 -16.77 16.16
C MET A 173 8.73 -17.71 15.81
N ILE A 174 9.97 -17.21 15.79
CA ILE A 174 11.16 -18.05 15.56
C ILE A 174 11.30 -19.10 16.67
N ALA A 175 11.17 -18.71 17.94
CA ALA A 175 11.26 -19.61 19.08
C ALA A 175 10.14 -20.67 19.10
N GLN A 176 8.96 -20.35 18.56
CA GLN A 176 7.84 -21.28 18.39
C GLN A 176 7.99 -22.17 17.15
N HIS A 177 9.06 -22.04 16.37
CA HIS A 177 9.31 -22.80 15.14
C HIS A 177 8.13 -22.73 14.16
N VAL A 178 7.56 -21.53 13.97
CA VAL A 178 6.50 -21.38 12.96
C VAL A 178 7.05 -21.75 11.58
N SER A 179 6.17 -22.23 10.72
CA SER A 179 6.57 -22.72 9.39
C SER A 179 6.80 -21.60 8.38
N ALA A 180 6.10 -20.47 8.53
CA ALA A 180 6.22 -19.29 7.66
C ALA A 180 5.73 -18.02 8.38
N ILE A 181 6.29 -16.87 7.99
CA ILE A 181 5.89 -15.56 8.51
C ILE A 181 5.57 -14.62 7.34
N VAL A 182 4.36 -14.13 7.28
CA VAL A 182 4.01 -13.00 6.43
C VAL A 182 4.01 -11.73 7.28
N THR A 183 4.51 -10.62 6.74
CA THR A 183 4.58 -9.36 7.48
C THR A 183 4.27 -8.15 6.61
N TYR A 184 3.65 -7.14 7.22
CA TYR A 184 3.68 -5.78 6.71
C TYR A 184 4.82 -5.06 7.44
N PRO A 185 5.87 -4.63 6.72
CA PRO A 185 7.12 -4.23 7.35
C PRO A 185 7.14 -2.74 7.72
N ASP A 186 6.26 -2.28 8.62
CA ASP A 186 6.07 -0.87 8.98
C ASP A 186 7.35 -0.15 9.41
N PHE A 187 8.28 -0.89 10.03
CA PHE A 187 9.53 -0.33 10.54
C PHE A 187 10.71 -0.42 9.56
N GLY A 188 10.44 -0.80 8.31
CA GLY A 188 11.44 -0.82 7.25
C GLY A 188 12.68 -1.65 7.57
N ASP A 189 13.86 -1.15 7.24
CA ASP A 189 15.14 -1.85 7.38
C ASP A 189 15.52 -2.19 8.82
N ALA A 190 14.90 -1.56 9.83
CA ALA A 190 15.09 -1.93 11.23
C ALA A 190 14.69 -3.39 11.54
N MET A 191 13.84 -3.99 10.69
CA MET A 191 13.41 -5.38 10.83
C MET A 191 14.36 -6.41 10.19
N ILE A 192 15.35 -5.99 9.39
CA ILE A 192 16.27 -6.91 8.69
C ILE A 192 16.94 -7.92 9.62
N PRO A 193 17.46 -7.55 10.80
CA PRO A 193 18.13 -8.52 11.66
C PRO A 193 17.23 -9.69 12.08
N VAL A 194 15.96 -9.45 12.39
CA VAL A 194 15.02 -10.52 12.77
C VAL A 194 14.52 -11.31 11.57
N PHE A 195 14.40 -10.69 10.39
CA PHE A 195 14.09 -11.39 9.15
C PHE A 195 15.21 -12.38 8.78
N GLN A 196 16.46 -11.94 8.90
CA GLN A 196 17.62 -12.81 8.70
C GLN A 196 17.69 -13.95 9.72
N GLN A 197 17.32 -13.71 10.99
CA GLN A 197 17.24 -14.76 11.99
C GLN A 197 16.20 -15.82 11.61
N ALA A 198 15.00 -15.41 11.19
CA ALA A 198 13.96 -16.32 10.72
C ALA A 198 14.44 -17.13 9.49
N THR A 199 15.02 -16.45 8.50
CA THR A 199 15.53 -17.10 7.28
C THR A 199 16.64 -18.12 7.60
N LYS A 200 17.57 -17.80 8.51
CA LYS A 200 18.60 -18.73 8.98
C LYS A 200 18.02 -19.94 9.73
N ALA A 201 16.89 -19.76 10.40
CA ALA A 201 16.14 -20.86 11.04
C ALA A 201 15.31 -21.69 10.05
N GLY A 202 15.40 -21.41 8.74
CA GLY A 202 14.66 -22.12 7.70
C GLY A 202 13.20 -21.66 7.56
N ILE A 203 12.82 -20.56 8.19
CA ILE A 203 11.46 -20.00 8.16
C ILE A 203 11.39 -18.98 7.02
N PRO A 204 10.62 -19.21 5.94
CA PRO A 204 10.40 -18.21 4.93
C PRO A 204 9.66 -17.01 5.51
N VAL A 205 10.12 -15.81 5.11
CA VAL A 205 9.52 -14.54 5.47
C VAL A 205 9.14 -13.81 4.18
N SER A 206 7.87 -13.55 3.97
CA SER A 206 7.41 -12.75 2.84
C SER A 206 6.78 -11.45 3.34
N THR A 207 7.18 -10.33 2.75
CA THR A 207 6.54 -9.04 3.03
C THR A 207 5.48 -8.76 1.98
N TYR A 208 4.44 -8.04 2.33
CA TYR A 208 3.54 -7.41 1.37
C TYR A 208 3.54 -5.90 1.59
N ALA A 209 3.28 -5.14 0.56
CA ALA A 209 3.62 -3.74 0.35
C ALA A 209 5.10 -3.52 0.00
N TRP A 210 5.30 -2.89 -1.16
CA TRP A 210 6.60 -2.70 -1.79
C TRP A 210 7.38 -1.53 -1.18
N GLY A 211 8.71 -1.66 -1.16
CA GLY A 211 9.62 -0.53 -0.93
C GLY A 211 9.96 -0.23 0.52
N TYR A 212 9.48 -1.03 1.46
CA TYR A 212 9.71 -0.80 2.88
C TYR A 212 11.03 -1.38 3.41
N VAL A 213 11.44 -2.54 2.91
CA VAL A 213 12.63 -3.26 3.39
C VAL A 213 13.52 -3.61 2.23
N SER A 214 14.81 -3.32 2.39
CA SER A 214 15.82 -3.61 1.37
C SER A 214 16.24 -5.08 1.35
N GLY A 215 16.77 -5.51 0.20
CA GLY A 215 17.37 -6.85 0.02
C GLY A 215 16.40 -8.03 0.02
N PRO A 216 15.26 -7.97 -0.72
CA PRO A 216 14.43 -9.15 -0.94
C PRO A 216 15.24 -10.25 -1.63
N GLY A 217 15.00 -11.50 -1.25
CA GLY A 217 15.78 -12.66 -1.71
C GLY A 217 17.09 -12.90 -0.94
N GLN A 218 17.58 -11.91 -0.19
CA GLN A 218 18.77 -12.00 0.65
C GLN A 218 18.40 -11.93 2.14
N ASN A 219 17.70 -10.88 2.55
CA ASN A 219 17.30 -10.65 3.94
C ASN A 219 16.02 -11.40 4.31
N TYR A 220 15.17 -11.64 3.34
CA TYR A 220 13.88 -12.33 3.46
C TYR A 220 13.49 -12.93 2.11
N THR A 221 12.43 -13.75 2.07
CA THR A 221 12.09 -14.56 0.87
C THR A 221 11.69 -13.71 -0.32
N THR A 222 10.69 -12.87 -0.16
CA THR A 222 10.14 -12.05 -1.26
C THR A 222 9.33 -10.88 -0.74
N VAL A 223 9.16 -9.87 -1.58
CA VAL A 223 8.16 -8.81 -1.39
C VAL A 223 7.08 -8.92 -2.46
N VAL A 224 5.83 -8.82 -2.03
CA VAL A 224 4.65 -8.76 -2.90
C VAL A 224 4.04 -7.36 -2.80
N GLY A 225 3.83 -6.69 -3.91
CA GLY A 225 3.19 -5.37 -3.86
C GLY A 225 3.29 -4.58 -5.14
N GLU A 226 2.78 -3.37 -5.10
CA GLU A 226 2.89 -2.39 -6.16
C GLU A 226 4.19 -1.58 -6.06
N ASP A 227 4.70 -1.12 -7.21
CA ASP A 227 5.82 -0.19 -7.27
C ASP A 227 5.38 1.20 -6.81
N THR A 228 5.86 1.63 -5.65
CA THR A 228 5.50 2.92 -5.02
C THR A 228 5.94 4.12 -5.85
N CYS A 229 7.07 4.03 -6.55
CA CYS A 229 7.49 5.10 -7.45
C CYS A 229 6.58 5.19 -8.67
N LYS A 230 6.13 4.06 -9.21
CA LYS A 230 5.13 4.03 -10.28
C LYS A 230 3.79 4.61 -9.81
N LEU A 231 3.39 4.35 -8.57
CA LEU A 231 2.23 4.98 -7.93
C LEU A 231 2.36 6.50 -7.96
N GLY A 232 3.46 7.06 -7.46
CA GLY A 232 3.69 8.51 -7.45
C GLY A 232 3.72 9.13 -8.85
N LYS A 233 4.41 8.48 -9.81
CA LYS A 233 4.39 8.93 -11.21
C LYS A 233 2.99 8.91 -11.82
N THR A 234 2.15 7.98 -11.40
CA THR A 234 0.76 7.90 -11.86
C THR A 234 -0.07 9.04 -11.27
N PHE A 235 0.12 9.36 -10.00
CA PHE A 235 -0.51 10.52 -9.38
C PHE A 235 -0.08 11.82 -10.07
N ALA A 236 1.21 12.00 -10.33
CA ALA A 236 1.72 13.14 -11.10
C ALA A 236 1.09 13.22 -12.51
N TYR A 237 0.92 12.09 -13.20
CA TYR A 237 0.26 12.06 -14.49
C TYR A 237 -1.17 12.60 -14.41
N VAL A 238 -1.93 12.19 -13.40
CA VAL A 238 -3.29 12.68 -13.17
C VAL A 238 -3.28 14.19 -12.88
N MET A 239 -2.44 14.64 -11.94
CA MET A 239 -2.33 16.05 -11.61
C MET A 239 -1.92 16.91 -12.83
N ASN A 240 -0.92 16.46 -13.58
CA ASN A 240 -0.45 17.13 -14.79
C ASN A 240 -1.49 17.26 -15.91
N THR A 241 -2.43 16.33 -15.96
CA THR A 241 -3.46 16.29 -17.02
C THR A 241 -4.80 16.89 -16.59
N GLN A 242 -5.17 16.79 -15.33
CA GLN A 242 -6.45 17.22 -14.81
C GLN A 242 -6.40 18.58 -14.11
N VAL A 243 -5.39 18.82 -13.28
CA VAL A 243 -5.15 20.11 -12.61
C VAL A 243 -4.50 21.09 -13.59
N LYS A 244 -3.49 20.65 -14.33
CA LYS A 244 -2.70 21.41 -15.31
C LYS A 244 -1.83 22.51 -14.67
N SER A 245 -2.38 23.34 -13.80
CA SER A 245 -1.71 24.37 -13.00
C SER A 245 -2.48 24.64 -11.72
N GLY A 246 -1.77 24.99 -10.65
CA GLY A 246 -2.40 25.32 -9.37
C GLY A 246 -1.72 24.65 -8.17
N ASN A 247 -2.36 24.78 -7.02
CA ASN A 247 -1.86 24.28 -5.75
C ASN A 247 -2.45 22.90 -5.43
N ILE A 248 -1.61 21.97 -5.01
CA ILE A 248 -2.03 20.65 -4.54
C ILE A 248 -1.43 20.36 -3.17
N ALA A 249 -1.99 19.38 -2.47
CA ALA A 249 -1.46 18.88 -1.21
C ALA A 249 -1.16 17.38 -1.31
N PHE A 250 -0.11 16.97 -0.60
CA PHE A 250 0.17 15.57 -0.31
C PHE A 250 -0.25 15.26 1.13
N LEU A 251 -0.93 14.14 1.31
CA LEU A 251 -1.23 13.59 2.62
C LEU A 251 -0.60 12.19 2.70
N GLY A 252 0.14 11.94 3.76
CA GLY A 252 0.84 10.67 3.95
C GLY A 252 0.43 9.95 5.23
N GLY A 253 1.04 8.80 5.48
CA GLY A 253 0.87 8.03 6.70
C GLY A 253 1.67 8.60 7.88
N PHE A 254 2.47 7.76 8.53
CA PHE A 254 3.38 8.20 9.60
C PHE A 254 4.54 9.04 9.05
N PRO A 255 5.08 9.98 9.86
CA PRO A 255 6.33 10.63 9.54
C PRO A 255 7.44 9.59 9.25
N GLY A 256 8.09 9.74 8.10
CA GLY A 256 9.15 8.81 7.70
C GLY A 256 8.69 7.48 7.12
N ASN A 257 7.38 7.26 6.95
CA ASN A 257 6.88 6.02 6.38
C ASN A 257 7.40 5.79 4.95
N PRO A 258 8.04 4.64 4.65
CA PRO A 258 8.64 4.39 3.33
C PRO A 258 7.64 4.38 2.16
N LEU A 259 6.38 3.97 2.37
CA LEU A 259 5.35 4.04 1.34
C LEU A 259 5.10 5.49 0.94
N SER A 260 4.76 6.33 1.93
CA SER A 260 4.47 7.74 1.70
C SER A 260 5.66 8.47 1.07
N LEU A 261 6.86 8.30 1.62
CA LEU A 261 8.08 8.90 1.07
C LEU A 261 8.36 8.43 -0.37
N GLY A 262 8.10 7.16 -0.67
CA GLY A 262 8.35 6.55 -1.97
C GLY A 262 7.50 7.18 -3.07
N TRP A 263 6.18 7.24 -2.88
CA TRP A 263 5.30 7.80 -3.90
C TRP A 263 5.38 9.34 -3.96
N GLN A 264 5.47 10.02 -2.82
CA GLN A 264 5.58 11.48 -2.75
C GLN A 264 6.81 12.00 -3.49
N LYS A 265 7.99 11.40 -3.25
CA LYS A 265 9.23 11.73 -3.96
C LYS A 265 9.09 11.58 -5.47
N CYS A 266 8.49 10.48 -5.93
CA CYS A 266 8.34 10.21 -7.35
C CYS A 266 7.24 11.05 -8.00
N GLU A 267 6.18 11.40 -7.27
CA GLU A 267 5.18 12.34 -7.72
C GLU A 267 5.77 13.74 -7.87
N GLN A 268 6.41 14.25 -6.82
CA GLN A 268 7.04 15.57 -6.82
C GLN A 268 8.02 15.74 -7.99
N ALA A 269 8.83 14.72 -8.27
CA ALA A 269 9.80 14.75 -9.36
C ALA A 269 9.16 14.72 -10.76
N ALA A 270 7.93 14.24 -10.87
CA ALA A 270 7.21 14.10 -12.15
C ALA A 270 6.16 15.20 -12.39
N LEU A 271 5.89 16.05 -11.40
CA LEU A 271 4.98 17.19 -11.55
C LEU A 271 5.54 18.26 -12.49
N LYS A 272 4.67 18.90 -13.27
CA LYS A 272 5.00 20.09 -14.03
C LYS A 272 5.27 21.28 -13.11
N SER A 273 6.13 22.19 -13.51
CA SER A 273 6.46 23.41 -12.75
C SER A 273 5.27 24.32 -12.47
N SER A 274 4.19 24.19 -13.25
CA SER A 274 2.93 24.93 -13.05
C SER A 274 2.07 24.39 -11.89
N ILE A 275 2.41 23.24 -11.32
CA ILE A 275 1.74 22.65 -10.16
C ILE A 275 2.64 22.79 -8.94
N LYS A 276 2.09 23.37 -7.86
CA LYS A 276 2.81 23.62 -6.62
C LYS A 276 2.30 22.73 -5.50
N VAL A 277 3.17 21.97 -4.87
CA VAL A 277 2.84 21.25 -3.64
C VAL A 277 2.96 22.24 -2.49
N VAL A 278 1.84 22.65 -1.91
CA VAL A 278 1.74 23.68 -0.87
C VAL A 278 1.70 23.10 0.54
N ALA A 279 1.42 21.81 0.66
CA ALA A 279 1.44 21.06 1.91
C ALA A 279 1.85 19.61 1.65
N ASN A 280 2.60 19.05 2.59
CA ASN A 280 2.93 17.63 2.66
C ASN A 280 2.84 17.20 4.14
N GLU A 281 1.68 16.66 4.53
CA GLU A 281 1.33 16.46 5.93
C GLU A 281 1.14 14.97 6.25
N PRO A 282 1.76 14.47 7.34
CA PRO A 282 1.51 13.12 7.82
C PRO A 282 0.18 13.08 8.58
N THR A 283 -0.67 12.13 8.22
CA THR A 283 -1.97 11.92 8.88
C THR A 283 -1.93 10.83 9.95
N ASN A 284 -0.85 10.06 10.01
CA ASN A 284 -0.71 8.85 10.84
C ASN A 284 -1.77 7.78 10.54
N TRP A 285 -2.41 7.85 9.37
CA TRP A 285 -3.59 7.05 9.03
C TRP A 285 -4.68 7.11 10.11
N ASP A 286 -4.88 8.30 10.66
CA ASP A 286 -5.85 8.58 11.72
C ASP A 286 -6.94 9.51 11.18
N PRO A 287 -8.18 9.02 11.01
CA PRO A 287 -9.26 9.82 10.43
C PRO A 287 -9.58 11.07 11.24
N SER A 288 -9.34 11.06 12.55
CA SER A 288 -9.60 12.21 13.43
C SER A 288 -8.65 13.38 13.14
N LYS A 289 -7.43 13.10 12.66
CA LYS A 289 -6.45 14.12 12.33
C LYS A 289 -6.68 14.75 10.96
N VAL A 290 -7.20 13.99 10.01
CA VAL A 290 -7.36 14.45 8.62
C VAL A 290 -8.22 15.69 8.52
N GLN A 291 -9.31 15.79 9.29
CA GLN A 291 -10.15 16.99 9.30
C GLN A 291 -9.37 18.24 9.71
N GLY A 292 -8.62 18.19 10.81
CA GLY A 292 -7.82 19.32 11.29
C GLY A 292 -6.71 19.71 10.31
N ILE A 293 -6.02 18.72 9.73
CA ILE A 293 -4.96 18.93 8.74
C ILE A 293 -5.53 19.62 7.49
N VAL A 294 -6.60 19.08 6.92
CA VAL A 294 -7.24 19.63 5.71
C VAL A 294 -7.82 21.02 6.00
N SER A 295 -8.43 21.26 7.17
CA SER A 295 -8.88 22.59 7.58
C SER A 295 -7.72 23.60 7.63
N GLY A 296 -6.57 23.22 8.18
CA GLY A 296 -5.37 24.05 8.20
C GLY A 296 -4.81 24.37 6.82
N ILE A 297 -4.86 23.40 5.90
CA ILE A 297 -4.46 23.60 4.50
C ILE A 297 -5.44 24.58 3.80
N LEU A 298 -6.74 24.38 3.94
CA LEU A 298 -7.75 25.21 3.30
C LEU A 298 -7.75 26.64 3.83
N ALA A 299 -7.44 26.87 5.10
CA ALA A 299 -7.29 28.21 5.67
C ALA A 299 -6.15 29.00 5.01
N LYS A 300 -5.06 28.32 4.61
CA LYS A 300 -3.93 28.93 3.91
C LYS A 300 -4.09 28.95 2.38
N THR A 301 -4.78 27.98 1.85
CA THR A 301 -4.92 27.73 0.40
C THR A 301 -6.37 27.33 0.07
N PRO A 302 -7.32 28.28 0.11
CA PRO A 302 -8.73 27.97 -0.13
C PRO A 302 -9.03 27.51 -1.57
N ASN A 303 -8.11 27.80 -2.50
CA ASN A 303 -8.17 27.39 -3.90
C ASN A 303 -7.35 26.12 -4.19
N LEU A 304 -7.32 25.17 -3.26
CA LEU A 304 -6.64 23.89 -3.43
C LEU A 304 -7.24 23.15 -4.63
N ALA A 305 -6.40 22.88 -5.64
CA ALA A 305 -6.82 22.28 -6.89
C ALA A 305 -6.81 20.74 -6.87
N GLY A 306 -6.09 20.14 -5.93
CA GLY A 306 -6.04 18.69 -5.81
C GLY A 306 -5.34 18.19 -4.55
N VAL A 307 -5.56 16.91 -4.26
CA VAL A 307 -4.92 16.20 -3.15
C VAL A 307 -4.48 14.82 -3.63
N SER A 308 -3.24 14.46 -3.36
CA SER A 308 -2.73 13.10 -3.47
C SER A 308 -2.63 12.49 -2.07
N TYR A 309 -3.26 11.34 -1.88
CA TYR A 309 -3.29 10.66 -0.61
C TYR A 309 -3.37 9.14 -0.80
N GLU A 310 -2.78 8.39 0.10
CA GLU A 310 -2.83 6.93 0.03
C GLU A 310 -4.11 6.32 0.65
N ASP A 311 -4.87 7.10 1.42
CA ASP A 311 -6.07 6.62 2.09
C ASP A 311 -7.33 7.36 1.61
N ALA A 312 -8.24 6.62 1.01
CA ALA A 312 -9.44 7.17 0.40
C ALA A 312 -10.54 7.48 1.44
N LEU A 313 -10.68 6.61 2.45
CA LEU A 313 -11.78 6.71 3.42
C LEU A 313 -11.69 7.99 4.23
N PHE A 314 -10.49 8.33 4.70
CA PHE A 314 -10.31 9.48 5.59
C PHE A 314 -10.54 10.81 4.87
N MET A 315 -10.28 10.87 3.55
CA MET A 315 -10.67 12.04 2.74
C MET A 315 -12.16 12.14 2.51
N SER A 316 -12.87 11.01 2.40
CA SER A 316 -14.34 11.04 2.28
C SER A 316 -15.05 11.42 3.58
N GLN A 317 -14.39 11.28 4.72
CA GLN A 317 -14.90 11.62 6.04
C GLN A 317 -14.33 12.95 6.54
N GLY A 318 -13.12 12.95 7.07
CA GLY A 318 -12.46 14.14 7.63
C GLY A 318 -12.19 15.23 6.61
N GLY A 319 -11.72 14.87 5.41
CA GLY A 319 -11.51 15.82 4.33
C GLY A 319 -12.81 16.52 3.91
N TYR A 320 -13.87 15.75 3.66
CA TYR A 320 -15.19 16.31 3.33
C TYR A 320 -15.74 17.21 4.43
N ALA A 321 -15.61 16.79 5.69
CA ALA A 321 -16.03 17.61 6.84
C ALA A 321 -15.27 18.95 6.91
N ALA A 322 -13.96 18.96 6.62
CA ALA A 322 -13.14 20.17 6.58
C ALA A 322 -13.61 21.16 5.49
N TYR A 323 -13.83 20.67 4.27
CA TYR A 323 -14.35 21.51 3.17
C TYR A 323 -15.73 22.11 3.52
N LYS A 324 -16.63 21.28 4.09
CA LYS A 324 -17.95 21.71 4.50
C LYS A 324 -17.88 22.79 5.61
N ALA A 325 -17.02 22.59 6.60
CA ALA A 325 -16.85 23.57 7.69
C ALA A 325 -16.26 24.90 7.20
N ALA A 326 -15.40 24.86 6.18
CA ALA A 326 -14.83 26.05 5.55
C ALA A 326 -15.79 26.75 4.56
N GLY A 327 -16.96 26.17 4.26
CA GLY A 327 -17.88 26.69 3.24
C GLY A 327 -17.32 26.58 1.82
N ILE A 328 -16.31 25.74 1.59
CA ILE A 328 -15.66 25.53 0.30
C ILE A 328 -16.30 24.31 -0.38
N PRO A 329 -16.71 24.39 -1.66
CA PRO A 329 -17.20 23.23 -2.38
C PRO A 329 -16.18 22.09 -2.41
N TYR A 330 -16.62 20.86 -2.17
CA TYR A 330 -15.76 19.67 -2.23
C TYR A 330 -15.48 19.29 -3.67
N GLN A 331 -14.59 20.02 -4.29
CA GLN A 331 -14.22 19.94 -5.70
C GLN A 331 -12.71 19.86 -5.85
N GLY A 332 -12.25 19.51 -7.05
CA GLY A 332 -10.82 19.36 -7.36
C GLY A 332 -10.48 17.96 -7.83
N VAL A 333 -9.18 17.69 -7.91
CA VAL A 333 -8.63 16.41 -8.38
C VAL A 333 -8.07 15.64 -7.20
N PHE A 334 -8.62 14.46 -6.95
CA PHE A 334 -8.20 13.59 -5.86
C PHE A 334 -7.61 12.30 -6.43
N THR A 335 -6.38 11.98 -6.03
CA THR A 335 -5.73 10.71 -6.37
C THR A 335 -5.42 9.94 -5.11
N TYR A 336 -5.70 8.64 -5.11
CA TYR A 336 -5.41 7.78 -3.96
C TYR A 336 -5.27 6.30 -4.30
N ARG A 337 -4.75 5.53 -3.36
CA ARG A 337 -4.78 4.07 -3.40
C ARG A 337 -6.20 3.58 -3.08
N THR A 338 -6.58 2.47 -3.69
CA THR A 338 -7.92 1.90 -3.50
C THR A 338 -7.92 0.92 -2.32
N ASP A 339 -7.60 1.43 -1.14
CA ASP A 339 -7.62 0.61 0.07
C ASP A 339 -9.06 0.48 0.61
N GLU A 340 -9.88 1.53 0.45
CA GLU A 340 -11.28 1.56 0.83
C GLU A 340 -12.17 2.19 -0.26
N SER A 341 -13.48 1.92 -0.20
CA SER A 341 -14.47 2.41 -1.19
C SER A 341 -15.06 3.79 -0.87
N GLY A 342 -14.87 4.30 0.34
CA GLY A 342 -15.59 5.46 0.87
C GLY A 342 -15.57 6.72 -0.01
N MET A 343 -14.40 7.07 -0.57
CA MET A 343 -14.32 8.25 -1.45
C MET A 343 -15.08 8.04 -2.76
N GLY A 344 -15.08 6.82 -3.31
CA GLY A 344 -15.87 6.48 -4.48
C GLY A 344 -17.36 6.58 -4.20
N CYS A 345 -17.80 6.08 -3.06
CA CYS A 345 -19.19 6.15 -2.65
C CYS A 345 -19.64 7.61 -2.39
N LEU A 346 -18.78 8.44 -1.79
CA LEU A 346 -19.04 9.85 -1.63
C LEU A 346 -19.16 10.57 -2.98
N ALA A 347 -18.24 10.32 -3.92
CA ALA A 347 -18.27 10.91 -5.25
C ALA A 347 -19.55 10.54 -6.02
N ASP A 348 -19.98 9.28 -5.95
CA ASP A 348 -21.23 8.81 -6.56
C ASP A 348 -22.46 9.47 -5.92
N LYS A 349 -22.43 9.74 -4.62
CA LYS A 349 -23.50 10.43 -3.88
C LYS A 349 -23.57 11.91 -4.26
N LEU A 350 -22.43 12.60 -4.33
CA LEU A 350 -22.36 14.04 -4.62
C LEU A 350 -22.67 14.35 -6.08
N LYS A 351 -22.28 13.48 -7.01
CA LYS A 351 -22.47 13.62 -8.46
C LYS A 351 -21.97 14.95 -9.02
N ASP A 352 -20.98 15.57 -8.38
CA ASP A 352 -20.41 16.85 -8.81
C ASP A 352 -19.38 16.60 -9.93
N PRO A 353 -19.56 17.13 -11.15
CA PRO A 353 -18.61 16.94 -12.24
C PRO A 353 -17.25 17.63 -12.02
N LYS A 354 -17.16 18.57 -11.07
CA LYS A 354 -15.92 19.22 -10.65
C LYS A 354 -15.16 18.42 -9.60
N LEU A 355 -15.78 17.41 -8.99
CA LEU A 355 -15.11 16.42 -8.13
C LEU A 355 -14.55 15.30 -9.00
N LYS A 356 -13.25 15.33 -9.25
CA LYS A 356 -12.57 14.35 -10.09
C LYS A 356 -11.75 13.41 -9.23
N VAL A 357 -12.13 12.16 -9.23
CA VAL A 357 -11.55 11.13 -8.35
C VAL A 357 -10.89 10.05 -9.19
N PHE A 358 -9.62 9.77 -8.88
CA PHE A 358 -8.80 8.79 -9.57
C PHE A 358 -8.19 7.81 -8.59
N TYR A 359 -8.19 6.54 -8.97
CA TYR A 359 -7.66 5.46 -8.16
C TYR A 359 -6.49 4.78 -8.83
N TYR A 360 -5.55 4.37 -8.03
CA TYR A 360 -4.52 3.45 -8.44
C TYR A 360 -4.62 2.21 -7.55
N THR A 361 -5.10 1.12 -8.13
CA THR A 361 -5.57 -0.03 -7.38
C THR A 361 -4.40 -0.82 -6.80
N ALA A 362 -4.28 -0.81 -5.51
CA ALA A 362 -3.64 -1.87 -4.74
C ALA A 362 -4.76 -2.73 -4.14
N GLY A 363 -4.49 -3.64 -3.29
CA GLY A 363 -5.53 -4.40 -2.62
C GLY A 363 -4.96 -5.17 -1.45
N ASN A 364 -5.81 -5.45 -0.49
CA ASN A 364 -5.45 -6.28 0.65
C ASN A 364 -5.10 -7.72 0.24
N SER A 365 -5.52 -8.16 -0.97
CA SER A 365 -5.25 -9.51 -1.49
C SER A 365 -3.76 -9.85 -1.67
N GLN A 366 -2.88 -8.85 -1.75
CA GLN A 366 -1.43 -9.07 -1.86
C GLN A 366 -0.86 -9.93 -0.71
N ILE A 367 -1.48 -9.91 0.47
CA ILE A 367 -1.09 -10.80 1.58
C ILE A 367 -1.37 -12.27 1.29
N ARG A 368 -2.41 -12.59 0.50
CA ARG A 368 -2.68 -13.97 0.05
C ARG A 368 -1.55 -14.50 -0.82
N GLU A 369 -1.00 -13.64 -1.65
CA GLU A 369 0.11 -13.97 -2.54
C GLU A 369 1.41 -14.15 -1.75
N ALA A 370 1.64 -13.32 -0.73
CA ALA A 370 2.78 -13.47 0.18
C ALA A 370 2.75 -14.82 0.91
N LEU A 371 1.61 -15.19 1.50
CA LEU A 371 1.45 -16.52 2.11
C LEU A 371 1.61 -17.65 1.09
N THR A 372 1.08 -17.47 -0.12
CA THR A 372 1.21 -18.48 -1.19
C THR A 372 2.66 -18.67 -1.60
N ALA A 373 3.43 -17.58 -1.70
CA ALA A 373 4.87 -17.64 -1.97
C ALA A 373 5.60 -18.45 -0.90
N ASP A 374 5.33 -18.20 0.38
CA ASP A 374 5.92 -18.94 1.49
C ASP A 374 5.54 -20.43 1.45
N MET A 375 4.27 -20.74 1.19
CA MET A 375 3.83 -22.14 1.07
C MET A 375 4.48 -22.85 -0.12
N MET A 376 4.70 -22.17 -1.24
CA MET A 376 5.43 -22.72 -2.38
C MET A 376 6.92 -22.87 -2.07
N LYS A 377 7.53 -21.95 -1.31
CA LYS A 377 8.91 -22.06 -0.83
C LYS A 377 9.10 -23.31 0.06
N LEU A 378 8.17 -23.56 0.98
CA LEU A 378 8.16 -24.76 1.84
C LEU A 378 8.00 -26.06 1.02
N ALA A 379 7.37 -25.97 -0.15
CA ALA A 379 7.26 -27.08 -1.10
C ALA A 379 8.49 -27.22 -2.03
N GLY A 380 9.57 -26.43 -1.81
CA GLY A 380 10.81 -26.49 -2.58
C GLY A 380 10.85 -25.59 -3.83
N ALA A 381 9.84 -24.76 -4.06
CA ALA A 381 9.85 -23.87 -5.22
C ALA A 381 10.87 -22.72 -5.04
N LYS A 382 11.47 -22.29 -6.16
CA LYS A 382 12.26 -21.05 -6.23
C LYS A 382 11.31 -19.86 -6.28
N ILE A 383 11.37 -18.99 -5.28
CA ILE A 383 10.55 -17.79 -5.21
C ILE A 383 11.36 -16.59 -5.73
N PRO A 384 10.80 -15.77 -6.63
CA PRO A 384 11.49 -14.56 -7.08
C PRO A 384 11.60 -13.57 -5.91
N PRO A 385 12.69 -12.78 -5.83
CA PRO A 385 12.85 -11.78 -4.77
C PRO A 385 11.71 -10.78 -4.72
N THR A 386 11.05 -10.54 -5.84
CA THR A 386 10.00 -9.53 -5.98
C THR A 386 8.84 -10.06 -6.82
N ILE A 387 7.64 -9.83 -6.34
CA ILE A 387 6.38 -10.09 -7.03
C ILE A 387 5.68 -8.76 -7.20
N VAL A 388 5.96 -8.10 -8.35
CA VAL A 388 5.36 -6.81 -8.67
C VAL A 388 3.97 -7.01 -9.22
N LEU A 389 2.99 -6.53 -8.48
CA LEU A 389 1.60 -6.54 -8.90
C LEU A 389 1.36 -5.38 -9.87
N PRO A 390 0.84 -5.64 -11.08
CA PRO A 390 0.43 -4.57 -11.97
C PRO A 390 -0.79 -3.88 -11.38
N ILE A 391 -0.79 -2.54 -11.42
CA ILE A 391 -1.87 -1.71 -10.93
C ILE A 391 -2.48 -0.92 -12.07
N GLN A 392 -3.80 -0.69 -12.02
CA GLN A 392 -4.52 0.10 -13.01
C GLN A 392 -4.95 1.45 -12.44
N LEU A 393 -4.67 2.51 -13.21
CA LEU A 393 -5.28 3.80 -12.98
C LEU A 393 -6.75 3.75 -13.40
N GLN A 394 -7.64 4.13 -12.51
CA GLN A 394 -9.08 4.19 -12.75
C GLN A 394 -9.63 5.59 -12.49
N ASN A 395 -10.70 5.91 -13.19
CA ASN A 395 -11.43 7.17 -13.03
C ASN A 395 -12.83 6.86 -12.55
N GLN A 396 -13.24 7.42 -11.41
CA GLN A 396 -14.56 7.22 -10.79
C GLN A 396 -15.71 7.53 -11.76
N SER A 397 -15.60 8.59 -12.57
CA SER A 397 -16.65 8.94 -13.53
C SER A 397 -16.85 7.92 -14.65
N ARG A 398 -15.86 7.10 -14.92
CA ARG A 398 -15.91 6.03 -15.92
C ARG A 398 -16.27 4.69 -15.32
N ARG A 399 -15.83 4.46 -14.09
CA ARG A 399 -16.07 3.25 -13.34
C ARG A 399 -16.11 3.56 -11.86
N SER A 400 -17.28 3.34 -11.26
CA SER A 400 -17.42 3.50 -9.83
C SER A 400 -16.61 2.45 -9.06
N MET A 401 -15.93 2.90 -8.01
CA MET A 401 -15.31 2.05 -6.99
C MET A 401 -16.22 1.86 -5.77
N CYS A 402 -17.43 2.44 -5.79
CA CYS A 402 -18.45 2.17 -4.81
C CYS A 402 -19.17 0.85 -5.17
N THR A 403 -18.87 -0.21 -4.47
CA THR A 403 -19.50 -1.52 -4.68
C THR A 403 -20.77 -1.61 -3.85
N LYS A 404 -21.89 -1.84 -4.49
CA LYS A 404 -23.20 -1.97 -3.80
C LYS A 404 -23.12 -3.02 -2.69
N GLY A 405 -23.51 -2.64 -1.49
CA GLY A 405 -23.54 -3.49 -0.32
C GLY A 405 -22.19 -3.68 0.38
N TYR A 406 -21.09 -3.14 -0.17
CA TYR A 406 -19.83 -3.10 0.56
C TYR A 406 -19.82 -1.95 1.57
N PRO A 407 -19.27 -2.16 2.78
CA PRO A 407 -19.00 -1.06 3.70
C PRO A 407 -18.00 -0.08 3.06
N ASP A 408 -18.15 1.21 3.35
CA ASP A 408 -17.22 2.27 2.87
C ASP A 408 -15.77 1.99 3.28
N THR A 409 -15.60 1.25 4.37
CA THR A 409 -14.32 0.79 4.91
C THR A 409 -13.69 -0.38 4.16
N ALA A 410 -14.44 -1.05 3.28
CA ALA A 410 -13.94 -2.21 2.56
C ALA A 410 -13.25 -1.80 1.26
N SER A 411 -12.15 -2.50 0.94
CA SER A 411 -11.51 -2.34 -0.37
C SER A 411 -12.40 -2.95 -1.46
N PRO A 412 -12.70 -2.23 -2.54
CA PRO A 412 -13.47 -2.75 -3.66
C PRO A 412 -12.74 -3.87 -4.42
N THR A 413 -11.47 -4.09 -4.12
CA THR A 413 -10.64 -5.16 -4.69
C THR A 413 -10.39 -6.31 -3.71
N SER A 414 -11.02 -6.29 -2.54
CA SER A 414 -10.92 -7.38 -1.57
C SER A 414 -11.54 -8.67 -2.11
N LEU A 415 -10.93 -9.79 -1.75
CA LEU A 415 -11.45 -11.13 -2.04
C LEU A 415 -12.26 -11.72 -0.87
N ILE A 416 -12.59 -10.90 0.13
CA ILE A 416 -13.44 -11.28 1.25
C ILE A 416 -14.89 -11.28 0.78
N PRO A 417 -15.65 -12.37 0.99
CA PRO A 417 -17.08 -12.41 0.64
C PRO A 417 -17.89 -11.34 1.37
N LEU A 418 -18.87 -10.75 0.66
CA LEU A 418 -19.71 -9.68 1.21
C LEU A 418 -20.39 -10.07 2.53
N SER A 419 -20.89 -11.31 2.62
CA SER A 419 -21.52 -11.81 3.85
C SER A 419 -20.57 -11.86 5.04
N LEU A 420 -19.28 -12.01 4.79
CA LEU A 420 -18.25 -11.99 5.83
C LEU A 420 -17.85 -10.54 6.19
N LEU A 421 -17.77 -9.65 5.20
CA LEU A 421 -17.52 -8.22 5.42
C LEU A 421 -18.59 -7.59 6.32
N HIS A 422 -19.88 -7.93 6.12
CA HIS A 422 -20.95 -7.44 6.99
C HIS A 422 -20.87 -7.98 8.43
N GLN A 423 -20.21 -9.12 8.65
CA GLN A 423 -19.98 -9.66 10.00
C GLN A 423 -18.72 -9.07 10.65
N MET A 424 -17.78 -8.55 9.87
CA MET A 424 -16.61 -7.83 10.37
C MET A 424 -16.95 -6.37 10.70
N TYR A 425 -17.82 -5.78 9.91
CA TYR A 425 -18.25 -4.37 9.98
C TYR A 425 -19.78 -4.30 9.95
N PRO A 426 -20.45 -4.61 11.08
CA PRO A 426 -21.92 -4.66 11.19
C PRO A 426 -22.60 -3.30 11.06
#